data_bd30e21c627199962b149e7fb62fd5ca
#
_entry.id   bd30e21c627199962b149e7fb62fd5ca
#
_cell.length_a   1.000
_cell.length_b   1.000
_cell.length_c   1.000
_cell.angle_alpha   90.00
_cell.angle_beta   90.00
_cell.angle_gamma   90.00
#
_symmetry.space_group_name_H-M   'P 1'
#
loop_
_entity.id
_entity.type
_entity.pdbx_description
1 polymer ?
#
loop_
_entity_poly.entity_id
_entity_poly.type
_entity_poly.pdbx_seq_one_letter_code
_entity_poly.pdbx_strand_id
1 'polypeptide(L)'
;MSTTATSPASVQAFTADDFSTPDKFARFCENGGQPLKGIIGGEQVPGSMNAVIDVINPGTKEVLARVSEMGYDEVNLAVESAYRAYHGGWKDTSVEERAALIMKLVEFYERDREVFLACEILNGGKVSELA
;
A
#
# COMPACT_ATOMS: atom_id res chain seq x y z
N MET A 1 10.47 2.00 37.48
CA MET A 1 9.36 2.20 36.55
C MET A 1 9.74 1.52 35.25
N SER A 2 9.17 0.34 34.99
CA SER A 2 9.52 -0.52 33.86
C SER A 2 8.64 -0.14 32.67
N THR A 3 9.23 0.46 31.64
CA THR A 3 8.53 0.80 30.40
C THR A 3 8.48 -0.46 29.54
N THR A 4 7.34 -1.12 29.51
CA THR A 4 7.08 -2.22 28.57
C THR A 4 6.99 -1.63 27.17
N ALA A 5 8.02 -1.85 26.36
CA ALA A 5 7.99 -1.56 24.94
C ALA A 5 6.96 -2.51 24.28
N THR A 6 5.86 -1.94 23.82
CA THR A 6 4.88 -2.66 22.99
C THR A 6 5.58 -2.97 21.65
N SER A 7 5.77 -4.26 21.39
CA SER A 7 6.26 -4.75 20.10
C SER A 7 5.35 -4.22 18.98
N PRO A 8 5.89 -3.70 17.86
CA PRO A 8 5.07 -3.28 16.75
C PRO A 8 4.25 -4.48 16.27
N ALA A 9 2.94 -4.27 16.11
CA ALA A 9 2.04 -5.27 15.56
C ALA A 9 2.64 -5.75 14.23
N SER A 10 2.92 -7.04 14.13
CA SER A 10 3.44 -7.67 12.93
C SER A 10 2.55 -7.30 11.75
N VAL A 11 3.12 -6.64 10.75
CA VAL A 11 2.45 -6.42 9.47
C VAL A 11 2.06 -7.81 8.96
N GLN A 12 0.76 -8.08 8.91
CA GLN A 12 0.26 -9.36 8.43
C GLN A 12 0.63 -9.44 6.95
N ALA A 13 1.54 -10.35 6.62
CA ALA A 13 1.94 -10.58 5.24
C ALA A 13 0.74 -11.20 4.51
N PHE A 14 0.19 -10.48 3.56
CA PHE A 14 -0.84 -11.01 2.66
C PHE A 14 -0.22 -11.99 1.68
N THR A 15 -0.94 -13.04 1.35
CA THR A 15 -0.53 -14.05 0.37
C THR A 15 -1.36 -13.89 -0.91
N ALA A 16 -0.87 -14.38 -2.03
CA ALA A 16 -1.63 -14.38 -3.29
C ALA A 16 -3.01 -15.08 -3.14
N ASP A 17 -3.13 -16.03 -2.21
CA ASP A 17 -4.39 -16.71 -1.94
C ASP A 17 -5.45 -15.80 -1.30
N ASP A 18 -5.03 -14.76 -0.56
CA ASP A 18 -5.94 -13.76 0.04
C ASP A 18 -6.67 -12.91 -1.02
N PHE A 19 -6.21 -12.93 -2.25
CA PHE A 19 -6.74 -12.14 -3.37
C PHE A 19 -7.27 -12.99 -4.53
N SER A 20 -7.22 -14.31 -4.41
CA SER A 20 -7.51 -15.24 -5.51
C SER A 20 -8.99 -15.25 -5.95
N THR A 21 -9.87 -14.57 -5.22
CA THR A 21 -11.28 -14.40 -5.58
C THR A 21 -11.75 -12.97 -5.28
N PRO A 22 -12.80 -12.46 -6.00
CA PRO A 22 -13.39 -11.15 -5.72
C PRO A 22 -13.81 -10.98 -4.25
N ASP A 23 -14.33 -12.03 -3.62
CA ASP A 23 -14.77 -12.00 -2.22
C ASP A 23 -13.59 -11.84 -1.25
N LYS A 24 -12.47 -12.50 -1.52
CA LYS A 24 -11.26 -12.35 -0.70
C LYS A 24 -10.66 -10.96 -0.85
N PHE A 25 -10.61 -10.43 -2.08
CA PHE A 25 -10.19 -9.07 -2.32
C PHE A 25 -11.11 -8.05 -1.64
N ALA A 26 -12.42 -8.25 -1.69
CA ALA A 26 -13.38 -7.38 -0.98
C ALA A 26 -13.12 -7.37 0.54
N ARG A 27 -12.88 -8.53 1.16
CA ARG A 27 -12.52 -8.61 2.59
C ARG A 27 -11.22 -7.87 2.92
N PHE A 28 -10.23 -7.95 2.05
CA PHE A 28 -9.01 -7.16 2.19
C PHE A 28 -9.31 -5.66 2.18
N CYS A 29 -10.12 -5.20 1.21
CA CYS A 29 -10.52 -3.80 1.09
C CYS A 29 -11.35 -3.34 2.30
N GLU A 30 -12.18 -4.20 2.86
CA GLU A 30 -12.95 -3.92 4.08
C GLU A 30 -12.05 -3.71 5.30
N ASN A 31 -10.88 -4.34 5.35
CA ASN A 31 -9.87 -4.20 6.42
C ASN A 31 -10.49 -4.26 7.84
N GLY A 32 -11.45 -5.16 8.05
CA GLY A 32 -12.18 -5.26 9.33
C GLY A 32 -12.98 -4.01 9.68
N GLY A 33 -13.41 -3.22 8.69
CA GLY A 33 -14.13 -1.96 8.86
C GLY A 33 -13.25 -0.75 9.18
N GLN A 34 -11.93 -0.93 9.22
CA GLN A 34 -10.98 0.16 9.44
C GLN A 34 -10.45 0.72 8.12
N PRO A 35 -10.24 2.04 8.01
CA PRO A 35 -9.60 2.60 6.83
C PRO A 35 -8.18 2.04 6.60
N LEU A 36 -7.82 1.84 5.35
CA LEU A 36 -6.45 1.52 4.96
C LEU A 36 -5.53 2.70 5.30
N LYS A 37 -4.37 2.39 5.82
CA LYS A 37 -3.39 3.38 6.26
C LYS A 37 -2.43 3.73 5.14
N GLY A 38 -1.78 4.90 5.24
CA GLY A 38 -0.63 5.24 4.41
C GLY A 38 0.60 4.42 4.79
N ILE A 39 1.58 4.37 3.90
CA ILE A 39 2.89 3.75 4.16
C ILE A 39 3.95 4.83 4.03
N ILE A 40 4.67 5.11 5.11
CA ILE A 40 5.75 6.10 5.16
C ILE A 40 6.97 5.45 5.78
N GLY A 41 8.09 5.46 5.07
CA GLY A 41 9.33 4.86 5.55
C GLY A 41 9.25 3.35 5.83
N GLY A 42 8.31 2.65 5.17
CA GLY A 42 8.05 1.23 5.39
C GLY A 42 7.06 0.90 6.51
N GLU A 43 6.58 1.92 7.23
CA GLU A 43 5.64 1.77 8.35
C GLU A 43 4.22 2.18 7.95
N GLN A 44 3.21 1.51 8.54
CA GLN A 44 1.81 1.90 8.37
C GLN A 44 1.48 3.10 9.26
N VAL A 45 1.07 4.21 8.65
CA VAL A 45 0.75 5.47 9.32
C VAL A 45 -0.74 5.77 9.19
N PRO A 46 -1.48 5.94 10.29
CA PRO A 46 -2.86 6.41 10.24
C PRO A 46 -2.89 7.89 9.88
N GLY A 47 -3.95 8.34 9.21
CA GLY A 47 -4.17 9.78 9.01
C GLY A 47 -4.55 10.49 10.31
N SER A 48 -4.01 11.68 10.54
CA SER A 48 -4.28 12.50 11.73
C SER A 48 -5.61 13.26 11.66
N MET A 49 -6.17 13.44 10.48
CA MET A 49 -7.37 14.24 10.27
C MET A 49 -8.68 13.56 10.68
N ASN A 50 -8.64 12.30 11.10
CA ASN A 50 -9.84 11.47 11.36
C ASN A 50 -10.84 11.46 10.18
N ALA A 51 -10.38 11.76 8.98
CA ALA A 51 -11.13 11.76 7.75
C ALA A 51 -10.75 10.57 6.88
N VAL A 52 -11.70 10.09 6.11
CA VAL A 52 -11.53 8.95 5.21
C VAL A 52 -12.02 9.31 3.82
N ILE A 53 -11.38 8.72 2.83
CA ILE A 53 -11.76 8.85 1.42
C ILE A 53 -12.34 7.50 0.99
N ASP A 54 -13.55 7.52 0.47
CA ASP A 54 -14.18 6.34 -0.12
C ASP A 54 -13.60 6.10 -1.52
N VAL A 55 -13.09 4.90 -1.73
CA VAL A 55 -12.67 4.40 -3.05
C VAL A 55 -13.86 3.72 -3.68
N ILE A 56 -14.32 4.24 -4.82
CA ILE A 56 -15.53 3.78 -5.49
C ILE A 56 -15.18 2.86 -6.66
N ASN A 57 -15.81 1.70 -6.71
CA ASN A 57 -15.75 0.83 -7.88
C ASN A 57 -16.50 1.51 -9.04
N PRO A 58 -15.86 1.86 -10.15
CA PRO A 58 -16.52 2.58 -11.24
C PRO A 58 -17.58 1.75 -11.98
N GLY A 59 -17.49 0.42 -11.92
CA GLY A 59 -18.44 -0.50 -12.54
C GLY A 59 -19.74 -0.63 -11.74
N THR A 60 -19.65 -0.85 -10.41
CA THR A 60 -20.82 -1.07 -9.55
C THR A 60 -21.32 0.20 -8.86
N LYS A 61 -20.48 1.24 -8.75
CA LYS A 61 -20.72 2.47 -7.99
C LYS A 61 -20.74 2.25 -6.46
N GLU A 62 -20.36 1.11 -6.00
CA GLU A 62 -20.26 0.78 -4.57
C GLU A 62 -18.91 1.18 -4.00
N VAL A 63 -18.85 1.39 -2.70
CA VAL A 63 -17.60 1.63 -1.98
C VAL A 63 -16.78 0.34 -1.98
N LEU A 64 -15.63 0.37 -2.62
CA LEU A 64 -14.69 -0.75 -2.68
C LEU A 64 -13.79 -0.81 -1.44
N ALA A 65 -13.29 0.33 -1.01
CA ALA A 65 -12.40 0.47 0.14
C ALA A 65 -12.53 1.85 0.76
N ARG A 66 -11.98 2.00 1.97
CA ARG A 66 -11.79 3.30 2.61
C ARG A 66 -10.31 3.50 2.91
N VAL A 67 -9.81 4.69 2.64
CA VAL A 67 -8.41 5.05 2.94
C VAL A 67 -8.36 6.24 3.89
N SER A 68 -7.40 6.23 4.80
CA SER A 68 -7.19 7.37 5.71
C SER A 68 -6.71 8.57 4.91
N GLU A 69 -7.34 9.72 5.13
CA GLU A 69 -6.85 10.99 4.59
C GLU A 69 -5.61 11.43 5.36
N MET A 70 -4.54 11.74 4.62
CA MET A 70 -3.29 12.22 5.19
C MET A 70 -3.31 13.74 5.29
N GLY A 71 -2.95 14.24 6.48
CA GLY A 71 -2.83 15.66 6.74
C GLY A 71 -1.44 16.19 6.44
N TYR A 72 -1.23 17.45 6.85
CA TYR A 72 0.03 18.15 6.64
C TYR A 72 1.22 17.44 7.32
N ASP A 73 1.02 16.92 8.52
CA ASP A 73 2.08 16.28 9.31
C ASP A 73 2.55 14.97 8.66
N GLU A 74 1.62 14.15 8.15
CA GLU A 74 1.96 12.90 7.45
C GLU A 74 2.67 13.19 6.13
N VAL A 75 2.25 14.23 5.41
CA VAL A 75 2.91 14.65 4.16
C VAL A 75 4.35 15.11 4.46
N ASN A 76 4.56 15.93 5.49
CA ASN A 76 5.91 16.33 5.90
C ASN A 76 6.75 15.12 6.32
N LEU A 77 6.19 14.20 7.10
CA LEU A 77 6.88 12.98 7.51
C LEU A 77 7.30 12.14 6.29
N ALA A 78 6.44 12.04 5.27
CA ALA A 78 6.75 11.34 4.03
C ALA A 78 7.90 12.01 3.27
N VAL A 79 7.87 13.34 3.14
CA VAL A 79 8.93 14.14 2.50
C VAL A 79 10.26 13.98 3.24
N GLU A 80 10.25 14.11 4.57
CA GLU A 80 11.45 13.93 5.39
C GLU A 80 12.03 12.52 5.28
N SER A 81 11.16 11.49 5.25
CA SER A 81 11.57 10.10 5.07
C SER A 81 12.24 9.90 3.71
N ALA A 82 11.64 10.43 2.65
CA ALA A 82 12.19 10.36 1.30
C ALA A 82 13.53 11.12 1.18
N TYR A 83 13.62 12.30 1.80
CA TYR A 83 14.84 13.10 1.83
C TYR A 83 15.98 12.35 2.54
N ARG A 84 15.70 11.76 3.70
CA ARG A 84 16.69 10.94 4.44
C ARG A 84 17.13 9.73 3.61
N ALA A 85 16.22 9.04 2.96
CA ALA A 85 16.57 7.90 2.09
C ALA A 85 17.47 8.32 0.93
N TYR A 86 17.14 9.44 0.28
CA TYR A 86 17.95 9.98 -0.81
C TYR A 86 19.37 10.31 -0.35
N HIS A 87 19.52 11.08 0.73
CA HIS A 87 20.81 11.50 1.26
C HIS A 87 21.55 10.41 2.05
N GLY A 88 20.85 9.38 2.50
CA GLY A 88 21.40 8.23 3.22
C GLY A 88 22.09 7.18 2.36
N GLY A 89 22.32 7.49 1.07
CA GLY A 89 23.06 6.63 0.15
C GLY A 89 22.43 6.48 -1.23
N TRP A 90 21.11 6.68 -1.38
CA TRP A 90 20.45 6.47 -2.67
C TRP A 90 21.02 7.34 -3.79
N LYS A 91 21.34 8.60 -3.52
CA LYS A 91 21.95 9.51 -4.52
C LYS A 91 23.30 9.02 -5.07
N ASP A 92 24.03 8.23 -4.27
CA ASP A 92 25.35 7.72 -4.59
C ASP A 92 25.29 6.29 -5.19
N THR A 93 24.10 5.72 -5.31
CA THR A 93 23.85 4.40 -5.90
C THR A 93 24.09 4.45 -7.41
N SER A 94 24.82 3.50 -7.96
CA SER A 94 25.08 3.40 -9.39
C SER A 94 23.82 3.12 -10.22
N VAL A 95 23.88 3.36 -11.51
CA VAL A 95 22.77 3.05 -12.43
C VAL A 95 22.49 1.55 -12.46
N GLU A 96 23.52 0.74 -12.41
CA GLU A 96 23.45 -0.72 -12.42
C GLU A 96 22.77 -1.26 -11.16
N GLU A 97 23.12 -0.72 -9.98
CA GLU A 97 22.48 -1.11 -8.73
C GLU A 97 21.01 -0.71 -8.69
N ARG A 98 20.67 0.49 -9.18
CA ARG A 98 19.25 0.92 -9.29
C ARG A 98 18.48 0.04 -10.27
N ALA A 99 19.07 -0.31 -11.42
CA ALA A 99 18.47 -1.22 -12.37
C ALA A 99 18.20 -2.61 -11.75
N ALA A 100 19.16 -3.13 -10.99
CA ALA A 100 18.99 -4.42 -10.29
C ALA A 100 17.83 -4.38 -9.28
N LEU A 101 17.64 -3.26 -8.55
CA LEU A 101 16.50 -3.09 -7.64
C LEU A 101 15.16 -3.04 -8.38
N ILE A 102 15.12 -2.37 -9.54
CA ILE A 102 13.91 -2.34 -10.39
C ILE A 102 13.59 -3.75 -10.91
N MET A 103 14.60 -4.51 -11.34
CA MET A 103 14.39 -5.89 -11.79
C MET A 103 13.84 -6.78 -10.66
N LYS A 104 14.33 -6.57 -9.44
CA LYS A 104 13.77 -7.26 -8.26
C LYS A 104 12.32 -6.88 -7.97
N LEU A 105 11.93 -5.63 -8.21
CA LEU A 105 10.53 -5.21 -8.12
C LEU A 105 9.66 -5.92 -9.16
N VAL A 106 10.17 -6.13 -10.39
CA VAL A 106 9.47 -6.90 -11.43
C VAL A 106 9.21 -8.35 -10.97
N GLU A 107 10.19 -9.00 -10.32
CA GLU A 107 10.02 -10.34 -9.76
C GLU A 107 8.87 -10.39 -8.74
N PHE A 108 8.78 -9.38 -7.87
CA PHE A 108 7.67 -9.28 -6.91
C PHE A 108 6.32 -9.00 -7.58
N TYR A 109 6.32 -8.17 -8.61
CA TYR A 109 5.12 -7.90 -9.40
C TYR A 109 4.60 -9.17 -10.10
N GLU A 110 5.47 -9.94 -10.72
CA GLU A 110 5.10 -11.21 -11.36
C GLU A 110 4.58 -12.24 -10.33
N ARG A 111 5.19 -12.30 -9.16
CA ARG A 111 4.74 -13.19 -8.07
C ARG A 111 3.31 -12.85 -7.63
N ASP A 112 3.00 -11.56 -7.49
CA ASP A 112 1.73 -11.07 -6.95
C ASP A 112 0.79 -10.55 -8.06
N ARG A 113 0.99 -11.00 -9.30
CA ARG A 113 0.32 -10.51 -10.51
C ARG A 113 -1.21 -10.50 -10.38
N GLU A 114 -1.80 -11.56 -9.83
CA GLU A 114 -3.25 -11.67 -9.68
C GLU A 114 -3.83 -10.62 -8.73
N VAL A 115 -3.07 -10.21 -7.72
CA VAL A 115 -3.46 -9.12 -6.79
C VAL A 115 -3.52 -7.80 -7.54
N PHE A 116 -2.47 -7.48 -8.30
CA PHE A 116 -2.42 -6.25 -9.08
C PHE A 116 -3.50 -6.23 -10.15
N LEU A 117 -3.76 -7.36 -10.79
CA LEU A 117 -4.84 -7.51 -11.78
C LEU A 117 -6.22 -7.23 -11.15
N ALA A 118 -6.50 -7.82 -9.99
CA ALA A 118 -7.74 -7.57 -9.25
C ALA A 118 -7.90 -6.08 -8.88
N CYS A 119 -6.83 -5.43 -8.40
CA CYS A 119 -6.83 -4.01 -8.09
C CYS A 119 -7.13 -3.15 -9.32
N GLU A 120 -6.50 -3.42 -10.46
CA GLU A 120 -6.70 -2.68 -11.70
C GLU A 120 -8.12 -2.82 -12.25
N ILE A 121 -8.69 -4.02 -12.19
CA ILE A 121 -10.07 -4.28 -12.65
C ILE A 121 -11.06 -3.57 -11.74
N LEU A 122 -10.97 -3.75 -10.43
CA LEU A 122 -11.98 -3.27 -9.50
C LEU A 122 -11.88 -1.75 -9.25
N ASN A 123 -10.68 -1.22 -9.14
CA ASN A 123 -10.46 0.20 -8.88
C ASN A 123 -10.42 1.05 -10.15
N GLY A 124 -9.85 0.52 -11.23
CA GLY A 124 -9.72 1.23 -12.51
C GLY A 124 -10.90 1.00 -13.48
N GLY A 125 -11.74 0.01 -13.21
CA GLY A 125 -12.84 -0.39 -14.11
C GLY A 125 -12.36 -0.99 -15.44
N LYS A 126 -11.13 -1.49 -15.48
CA LYS A 126 -10.60 -2.16 -16.68
C LYS A 126 -11.29 -3.50 -16.90
N VAL A 127 -11.44 -3.89 -18.17
CA VAL A 127 -11.85 -5.26 -18.50
C VAL A 127 -10.66 -6.21 -18.29
N SER A 128 -10.93 -7.43 -17.83
CA SER A 128 -9.91 -8.42 -17.48
C SER A 128 -8.94 -8.78 -18.62
N GLU A 129 -9.37 -8.60 -19.87
CA GLU A 129 -8.57 -8.87 -21.07
C GLU A 129 -7.53 -7.76 -21.38
N LEU A 130 -7.65 -6.59 -20.72
CA LEU A 130 -6.82 -5.41 -20.94
C LEU A 130 -5.97 -5.02 -19.70
N ALA A 131 -6.06 -5.76 -18.63
CA ALA A 131 -5.38 -5.46 -17.37
C ALA A 131 -4.06 -6.22 -17.21
#